data_c28a0db0746269b94bc877d728be29c0
#
_entry.id   c28a0db0746269b94bc877d728be29c0
#
_cell.length_a   1.000
_cell.length_b   1.000
_cell.length_c   1.000
_cell.angle_alpha   90.00
_cell.angle_beta   90.00
_cell.angle_gamma   90.00
#
_symmetry.space_group_name_H-M   'P 1'
#
loop_
_entity.id
_entity.type
_entity.pdbx_description
1 polymer ?
#
loop_
_entity_poly.entity_id
_entity_poly.type
_entity_poly.pdbx_seq_one_letter_code
_entity_poly.pdbx_strand_id
1 'polypeptide(L)'
;MWPPSILFTTEKLSKPKQFDEWSSFISPVAEVEAITAERDGLAAEASIWDMGSLAFFRLSAPSLLHRRTPRLIRKEPVDHWMLSFPKRRLLPTQAALPIRRKRAERLLLHSLGRPFEARMESGLIGVIVPRHLLGTLSNELDSGSQMIPGSGRGAMLIDYLLAVERRLPALTRSEVPQLALATQAMLNSCLSANGEPRDEARVPLSATLFERARLAVQLNLRSPALGATELCRHVGISRTRLYRLFEHHGGVIRYIQRQRLHAAHAELSDPDNMQSTGDVGEALGFSDASSFARSFRVEFGLSPGEARAAAQAGMPQIVSPSWPVNGKATGLRELLWRLST
;
A
#
# COMPACT_ATOMS: atom_id res chain seq x y z
N MET A 1 0.45 23.88 -7.29
CA MET A 1 1.56 22.93 -6.97
C MET A 1 1.03 21.87 -6.02
N TRP A 2 1.20 20.59 -6.34
CA TRP A 2 0.70 19.47 -5.53
C TRP A 2 1.88 18.82 -4.78
N PRO A 3 2.08 19.16 -3.50
CA PRO A 3 3.17 18.59 -2.70
C PRO A 3 2.91 17.11 -2.38
N PRO A 4 3.95 16.35 -1.99
CA PRO A 4 3.75 15.00 -1.49
C PRO A 4 2.78 14.99 -0.30
N SER A 5 1.86 14.01 -0.28
CA SER A 5 0.94 13.80 0.82
C SER A 5 1.66 13.34 2.09
N ILE A 6 2.77 12.59 1.90
CA ILE A 6 3.67 12.18 2.97
C ILE A 6 5.09 12.58 2.57
N LEU A 7 5.74 13.37 3.41
CA LEU A 7 7.15 13.70 3.30
C LEU A 7 7.86 13.26 4.59
N PHE A 8 8.80 12.36 4.46
CA PHE A 8 9.57 11.84 5.57
C PHE A 8 11.07 11.97 5.30
N THR A 9 11.85 12.39 6.29
CA THR A 9 13.31 12.44 6.20
C THR A 9 13.95 12.15 7.56
N THR A 10 15.03 11.43 7.54
CA THR A 10 15.86 11.16 8.72
C THR A 10 17.04 12.13 8.83
N GLU A 11 17.29 12.96 7.83
CA GLU A 11 18.48 13.81 7.71
C GLU A 11 18.68 14.77 8.91
N LYS A 12 17.56 15.24 9.48
CA LYS A 12 17.56 16.17 10.64
C LYS A 12 17.66 15.46 11.99
N LEU A 13 17.69 14.13 12.00
CA LEU A 13 17.79 13.32 13.21
C LEU A 13 19.24 13.04 13.56
N SER A 14 19.51 12.79 14.83
CA SER A 14 20.82 12.28 15.24
C SER A 14 21.09 10.91 14.62
N LYS A 15 22.32 10.68 14.18
CA LYS A 15 22.74 9.46 13.47
C LYS A 15 22.23 8.15 14.09
N PRO A 16 22.32 7.93 15.41
CA PRO A 16 21.82 6.70 16.02
C PRO A 16 20.31 6.47 15.86
N LYS A 17 19.52 7.55 15.73
CA LYS A 17 18.05 7.46 15.57
C LYS A 17 17.58 7.30 14.14
N GLN A 18 18.45 7.58 13.16
CA GLN A 18 18.04 7.61 11.76
C GLN A 18 17.55 6.25 11.26
N PHE A 19 18.25 5.18 11.62
CA PHE A 19 17.86 3.82 11.21
C PHE A 19 16.54 3.39 11.84
N ASP A 20 16.37 3.61 13.14
CA ASP A 20 15.16 3.20 13.87
C ASP A 20 13.92 3.95 13.35
N GLU A 21 14.05 5.25 13.10
CA GLU A 21 12.95 6.05 12.54
C GLU A 21 12.62 5.65 11.09
N TRP A 22 13.62 5.36 10.26
CA TRP A 22 13.38 4.83 8.92
C TRP A 22 12.72 3.45 8.97
N SER A 23 13.22 2.56 9.81
CA SER A 23 12.66 1.22 10.01
C SER A 23 11.20 1.29 10.47
N SER A 24 10.91 2.19 11.41
CA SER A 24 9.54 2.44 11.87
C SER A 24 8.64 2.95 10.76
N PHE A 25 9.11 3.91 9.97
CA PHE A 25 8.35 4.49 8.85
C PHE A 25 7.99 3.44 7.79
N ILE A 26 8.95 2.60 7.39
CA ILE A 26 8.78 1.57 6.35
C ILE A 26 8.08 0.30 6.88
N SER A 27 7.96 0.13 8.19
CA SER A 27 7.45 -1.09 8.83
C SER A 27 6.08 -1.60 8.31
N PRO A 28 5.15 -0.78 7.81
CA PRO A 28 3.92 -1.29 7.20
C PRO A 28 4.16 -2.07 5.90
N VAL A 29 5.27 -1.82 5.23
CA VAL A 29 5.65 -2.46 3.95
C VAL A 29 6.62 -3.61 4.16
N ALA A 30 7.71 -3.38 4.91
CA ALA A 30 8.77 -4.36 5.11
C ALA A 30 9.54 -4.11 6.43
N GLU A 31 10.10 -5.16 6.98
CA GLU A 31 11.18 -5.12 7.96
C GLU A 31 12.48 -4.81 7.20
N VAL A 32 13.34 -3.94 7.74
CA VAL A 32 14.59 -3.53 7.08
C VAL A 32 15.82 -3.93 7.90
N GLU A 33 16.87 -4.34 7.20
CA GLU A 33 18.16 -4.66 7.79
C GLU A 33 19.26 -3.91 7.05
N ALA A 34 20.22 -3.36 7.79
CA ALA A 34 21.41 -2.76 7.21
C ALA A 34 22.31 -3.84 6.61
N ILE A 35 22.74 -3.66 5.35
CA ILE A 35 23.59 -4.63 4.64
C ILE A 35 25.07 -4.47 5.07
N THR A 36 25.44 -3.27 5.47
CA THR A 36 26.79 -2.94 5.92
C THR A 36 26.78 -2.51 7.39
N ALA A 37 27.93 -2.63 8.05
CA ALA A 37 28.11 -2.21 9.45
C ALA A 37 27.98 -0.69 9.69
N GLU A 38 27.62 0.08 8.67
CA GLU A 38 27.37 1.53 8.71
C GLU A 38 26.09 1.86 9.51
N ARG A 39 26.11 1.49 10.80
CA ARG A 39 25.13 2.02 11.77
C ARG A 39 25.36 3.50 12.10
N ASP A 40 26.40 4.11 11.53
CA ASP A 40 26.81 5.48 11.82
C ASP A 40 26.05 6.56 11.04
N GLY A 41 24.81 6.29 10.78
CA GLY A 41 23.88 7.24 10.18
C GLY A 41 23.22 6.70 8.90
N LEU A 42 21.92 6.89 8.81
CA LEU A 42 21.11 6.51 7.67
C LEU A 42 20.30 7.74 7.20
N ALA A 43 20.92 8.57 6.35
CA ALA A 43 20.19 9.65 5.69
C ALA A 43 19.23 9.05 4.65
N ALA A 44 17.94 9.14 4.93
CA ALA A 44 16.89 8.62 4.07
C ALA A 44 15.75 9.62 3.92
N GLU A 45 15.12 9.59 2.74
CA GLU A 45 13.99 10.44 2.39
C GLU A 45 12.91 9.61 1.69
N ALA A 46 11.65 9.87 2.01
CA ALA A 46 10.50 9.35 1.30
C ALA A 46 9.55 10.49 0.94
N SER A 47 9.13 10.52 -0.32
CA SER A 47 8.06 11.38 -0.81
C SER A 47 6.98 10.48 -1.39
N ILE A 48 5.74 10.59 -0.89
CA ILE A 48 4.62 9.77 -1.34
C ILE A 48 3.47 10.70 -1.72
N TRP A 49 2.92 10.48 -2.90
CA TRP A 49 1.75 11.19 -3.43
C TRP A 49 0.55 10.25 -3.44
N ASP A 50 -0.46 10.64 -2.71
CA ASP A 50 -1.75 9.98 -2.68
C ASP A 50 -2.57 10.42 -3.89
N MET A 51 -2.76 9.54 -4.86
CA MET A 51 -3.52 9.82 -6.09
C MET A 51 -4.98 9.39 -6.00
N GLY A 52 -5.47 9.09 -4.79
CA GLY A 52 -6.83 8.62 -4.56
C GLY A 52 -6.94 7.10 -4.70
N SER A 53 -6.90 6.56 -5.91
CA SER A 53 -7.02 5.13 -6.18
C SER A 53 -5.70 4.36 -6.10
N LEU A 54 -4.57 5.02 -6.22
CA LEU A 54 -3.22 4.44 -6.10
C LEU A 54 -2.27 5.47 -5.46
N ALA A 55 -1.07 5.04 -5.08
CA ALA A 55 -0.05 5.95 -4.57
C ALA A 55 1.22 5.89 -5.43
N PHE A 56 1.81 7.05 -5.67
CA PHE A 56 3.13 7.17 -6.26
C PHE A 56 4.15 7.42 -5.16
N PHE A 57 5.34 6.83 -5.24
CA PHE A 57 6.38 7.07 -4.26
C PHE A 57 7.75 7.27 -4.88
N ARG A 58 8.55 8.06 -4.18
CA ARG A 58 10.00 8.21 -4.38
C ARG A 58 10.69 8.00 -3.05
N LEU A 59 11.64 7.09 -3.03
CA LEU A 59 12.47 6.81 -1.86
C LEU A 59 13.93 7.10 -2.21
N SER A 60 14.66 7.62 -1.24
CA SER A 60 16.11 7.75 -1.27
C SER A 60 16.65 7.28 0.08
N ALA A 61 17.39 6.19 0.08
CA ALA A 61 17.99 5.61 1.28
C ALA A 61 19.27 4.85 0.86
N PRO A 62 20.22 4.60 1.76
CA PRO A 62 21.29 3.62 1.52
C PRO A 62 20.72 2.25 1.17
N SER A 63 21.57 1.41 0.58
CA SER A 63 21.14 0.05 0.22
C SER A 63 20.79 -0.78 1.45
N LEU A 64 19.55 -1.24 1.54
CA LEU A 64 18.99 -2.00 2.65
C LEU A 64 18.39 -3.32 2.15
N LEU A 65 18.38 -4.31 3.03
CA LEU A 65 17.63 -5.54 2.83
C LEU A 65 16.22 -5.35 3.38
N HIS A 66 15.21 -5.57 2.53
CA HIS A 66 13.81 -5.47 2.88
C HIS A 66 13.20 -6.85 2.93
N ARG A 67 12.56 -7.20 4.04
CA ARG A 67 11.89 -8.47 4.24
C ARG A 67 10.43 -8.25 4.59
N ARG A 68 9.54 -8.87 3.85
CA ARG A 68 8.14 -9.00 4.23
C ARG A 68 7.87 -10.41 4.68
N THR A 69 7.82 -10.59 5.99
CA THR A 69 7.69 -11.92 6.61
C THR A 69 6.22 -12.32 6.75
N PRO A 70 5.88 -13.62 6.88
CA PRO A 70 4.53 -14.05 7.22
C PRO A 70 3.98 -13.44 8.51
N ARG A 71 4.86 -13.13 9.47
CA ARG A 71 4.52 -12.42 10.71
C ARG A 71 4.09 -10.99 10.42
N LEU A 72 4.82 -10.28 9.56
CA LEU A 72 4.49 -8.91 9.17
C LEU A 72 3.18 -8.87 8.38
N ILE A 73 2.95 -9.80 7.45
CA ILE A 73 1.70 -9.90 6.69
C ILE A 73 0.49 -10.07 7.62
N ARG A 74 0.60 -10.89 8.67
CA ARG A 74 -0.48 -11.03 9.67
C ARG A 74 -0.70 -9.76 10.48
N LYS A 75 0.35 -8.99 10.76
CA LYS A 75 0.27 -7.72 11.49
C LYS A 75 -0.25 -6.58 10.62
N GLU A 76 0.20 -6.53 9.38
CA GLU A 76 -0.11 -5.51 8.37
C GLU A 76 -0.72 -6.20 7.12
N PRO A 77 -1.97 -6.63 7.16
CA PRO A 77 -2.59 -7.45 6.10
C PRO A 77 -3.06 -6.61 4.90
N VAL A 78 -2.15 -5.82 4.35
CA VAL A 78 -2.32 -5.17 3.05
C VAL A 78 -1.79 -6.07 1.96
N ASP A 79 -2.47 -6.11 0.81
CA ASP A 79 -2.15 -7.01 -0.30
C ASP A 79 -1.95 -6.29 -1.64
N HIS A 80 -1.62 -5.00 -1.59
CA HIS A 80 -1.36 -4.21 -2.80
C HIS A 80 -0.18 -4.74 -3.60
N TRP A 81 -0.19 -4.41 -4.88
CA TRP A 81 0.98 -4.51 -5.72
C TRP A 81 1.89 -3.29 -5.52
N MET A 82 3.15 -3.54 -5.27
CA MET A 82 4.20 -2.52 -5.27
C MET A 82 5.09 -2.74 -6.48
N LEU A 83 5.01 -1.83 -7.43
CA LEU A 83 5.88 -1.78 -8.59
C LEU A 83 6.95 -0.72 -8.37
N SER A 84 8.22 -1.08 -8.52
CA SER A 84 9.33 -0.16 -8.29
C SER A 84 10.52 -0.43 -9.22
N PHE A 85 11.34 0.58 -9.42
CA PHE A 85 12.62 0.46 -10.11
C PHE A 85 13.64 1.44 -9.53
N PRO A 86 14.96 1.12 -9.61
CA PRO A 86 15.99 1.99 -9.09
C PRO A 86 16.10 3.26 -9.94
N LYS A 87 16.11 4.43 -9.28
CA LYS A 87 16.43 5.70 -9.89
C LYS A 87 17.96 5.87 -9.91
N ARG A 88 18.58 5.66 -11.04
CA ARG A 88 20.01 5.96 -11.19
C ARG A 88 20.23 7.47 -11.18
N ARG A 89 21.03 7.95 -10.24
CA ARG A 89 21.63 9.27 -10.30
C ARG A 89 22.67 9.22 -11.43
N LEU A 90 22.38 9.87 -12.56
CA LEU A 90 23.41 10.16 -13.56
C LEU A 90 24.40 11.13 -12.90
N LEU A 91 25.57 10.65 -12.54
CA LEU A 91 26.66 11.52 -12.13
C LEU A 91 27.08 12.34 -13.36
N PRO A 92 27.31 13.67 -13.21
CA PRO A 92 27.69 14.55 -14.35
C PRO A 92 28.92 14.08 -15.12
N THR A 93 29.82 13.34 -14.49
CA THR A 93 31.03 12.76 -15.07
C THR A 93 30.78 11.58 -16.01
N GLN A 94 29.58 11.02 -16.10
CA GLN A 94 29.28 9.89 -16.97
C GLN A 94 28.55 10.28 -18.26
N ALA A 95 28.26 11.57 -18.44
CA ALA A 95 27.61 12.09 -19.66
C ALA A 95 28.52 12.10 -20.93
N ALA A 96 29.81 11.83 -20.80
CA ALA A 96 30.80 11.89 -21.90
C ALA A 96 31.18 10.51 -22.47
N LEU A 97 30.65 9.41 -21.97
CA LEU A 97 30.94 8.08 -22.52
C LEU A 97 29.77 7.57 -23.35
N PRO A 98 30.01 6.92 -24.52
CA PRO A 98 28.94 6.33 -25.30
C PRO A 98 28.17 5.36 -24.40
N ILE A 99 26.87 5.61 -24.27
CA ILE A 99 25.96 4.84 -23.43
C ILE A 99 26.01 3.39 -23.90
N ARG A 100 26.95 2.61 -23.38
CA ARG A 100 26.73 1.16 -23.31
C ARG A 100 25.49 0.98 -22.42
N ARG A 101 24.35 0.67 -23.03
CA ARG A 101 23.13 0.18 -22.37
C ARG A 101 23.49 -1.07 -21.53
N LYS A 102 24.11 -0.84 -20.37
CA LYS A 102 24.51 -1.91 -19.46
C LYS A 102 23.54 -2.00 -18.32
N ARG A 103 22.91 -3.11 -18.26
CA ARG A 103 21.84 -3.61 -17.39
C ARG A 103 20.51 -2.92 -17.67
N ALA A 104 19.66 -3.65 -18.38
CA ALA A 104 18.27 -3.28 -18.52
C ALA A 104 17.72 -2.90 -17.14
N GLU A 105 17.26 -1.67 -17.00
CA GLU A 105 16.48 -1.27 -15.84
C GLU A 105 15.38 -2.29 -15.71
N ARG A 106 15.25 -2.88 -14.52
CA ARG A 106 14.25 -3.91 -14.26
C ARG A 106 13.20 -3.33 -13.35
N LEU A 107 11.96 -3.53 -13.72
CA LEU A 107 10.86 -3.29 -12.82
C LEU A 107 10.76 -4.45 -11.82
N LEU A 108 10.73 -4.12 -10.55
CA LEU A 108 10.50 -5.05 -9.45
C LEU A 108 9.03 -4.98 -9.08
N LEU A 109 8.39 -6.11 -9.07
CA LEU A 109 6.98 -6.25 -8.73
C LEU A 109 6.85 -7.13 -7.50
N HIS A 110 6.34 -6.58 -6.41
CA HIS A 110 6.10 -7.29 -5.16
C HIS A 110 4.63 -7.21 -4.76
N SER A 111 4.07 -8.34 -4.36
CA SER A 111 2.78 -8.37 -3.67
C SER A 111 3.00 -8.15 -2.18
N LEU A 112 2.35 -7.14 -1.59
CA LEU A 112 2.35 -6.96 -0.15
C LEU A 112 1.53 -8.03 0.59
N GLY A 113 0.73 -8.82 -0.12
CA GLY A 113 0.05 -9.99 0.43
C GLY A 113 0.93 -11.26 0.51
N ARG A 114 2.17 -11.22 0.05
CA ARG A 114 3.08 -12.38 -0.02
C ARG A 114 4.43 -12.08 0.64
N PRO A 115 5.09 -13.10 1.21
CA PRO A 115 6.46 -12.96 1.69
C PRO A 115 7.40 -12.63 0.53
N PHE A 116 8.32 -11.71 0.77
CA PHE A 116 9.43 -11.43 -0.13
C PHE A 116 10.68 -11.00 0.63
N GLU A 117 11.81 -11.15 -0.02
CA GLU A 117 13.08 -10.58 0.39
C GLU A 117 13.68 -9.87 -0.82
N ALA A 118 14.06 -8.61 -0.66
CA ALA A 118 14.63 -7.81 -1.73
C ALA A 118 15.71 -6.87 -1.18
N ARG A 119 16.85 -6.84 -1.87
CA ARG A 119 17.84 -5.81 -1.69
C ARG A 119 17.45 -4.61 -2.53
N MET A 120 17.10 -3.51 -1.89
CA MET A 120 16.75 -2.26 -2.55
C MET A 120 17.97 -1.35 -2.65
N GLU A 121 18.21 -0.85 -3.86
CA GLU A 121 19.29 0.09 -4.13
C GLU A 121 18.95 1.52 -3.66
N SER A 122 19.91 2.41 -3.69
CA SER A 122 19.91 3.73 -3.03
C SER A 122 18.88 4.75 -3.53
N GLY A 123 18.02 4.43 -4.43
CA GLY A 123 16.93 5.31 -4.87
C GLY A 123 15.87 4.49 -5.60
N LEU A 124 14.62 4.63 -5.20
CA LEU A 124 13.50 3.94 -5.81
C LEU A 124 12.42 4.93 -6.24
N ILE A 125 11.84 4.66 -7.40
CA ILE A 125 10.60 5.24 -7.85
C ILE A 125 9.61 4.10 -8.05
N GLY A 126 8.35 4.34 -7.72
CA GLY A 126 7.34 3.32 -7.95
C GLY A 126 5.93 3.76 -7.64
N VAL A 127 5.04 2.79 -7.76
CA VAL A 127 3.63 2.93 -7.46
C VAL A 127 3.15 1.78 -6.58
N ILE A 128 2.23 2.10 -5.69
CA ILE A 128 1.47 1.13 -4.91
C ILE A 128 0.07 1.10 -5.50
N VAL A 129 -0.35 -0.08 -5.94
CA VAL A 129 -1.58 -0.27 -6.70
C VAL A 129 -2.43 -1.33 -6.01
N PRO A 130 -3.65 -0.99 -5.57
CA PRO A 130 -4.61 -1.97 -5.08
C PRO A 130 -4.86 -3.08 -6.11
N ARG A 131 -4.95 -4.31 -5.64
CA ARG A 131 -5.17 -5.48 -6.50
C ARG A 131 -6.38 -5.34 -7.41
N HIS A 132 -7.47 -4.80 -6.89
CA HIS A 132 -8.72 -4.67 -7.64
C HIS A 132 -8.57 -3.78 -8.89
N LEU A 133 -7.65 -2.81 -8.88
CA LEU A 133 -7.41 -1.94 -10.03
C LEU A 133 -6.75 -2.65 -11.21
N LEU A 134 -6.08 -3.75 -10.96
CA LEU A 134 -5.45 -4.58 -11.99
C LEU A 134 -6.34 -5.77 -12.42
N GLY A 135 -7.49 -5.97 -11.78
CA GLY A 135 -8.48 -6.98 -12.16
C GLY A 135 -7.87 -8.38 -12.33
N THR A 136 -8.13 -9.01 -13.48
CA THR A 136 -7.61 -10.35 -13.84
C THR A 136 -6.08 -10.37 -13.94
N LEU A 137 -5.44 -9.25 -14.28
CA LEU A 137 -3.99 -9.14 -14.35
C LEU A 137 -3.33 -9.43 -13.00
N SER A 138 -3.96 -9.09 -11.87
CA SER A 138 -3.44 -9.45 -10.53
C SER A 138 -3.19 -10.95 -10.37
N ASN A 139 -4.03 -11.78 -10.97
CA ASN A 139 -3.92 -13.24 -10.90
C ASN A 139 -2.76 -13.77 -11.77
N GLU A 140 -2.55 -13.15 -12.93
CA GLU A 140 -1.42 -13.46 -13.80
C GLU A 140 -0.10 -13.08 -13.14
N LEU A 141 -0.04 -11.93 -12.49
CA LEU A 141 1.13 -11.44 -11.75
C LEU A 141 1.45 -12.34 -10.55
N ASP A 142 0.45 -12.92 -9.91
CA ASP A 142 0.66 -13.85 -8.79
C ASP A 142 1.39 -15.15 -9.20
N SER A 143 1.23 -15.58 -10.45
CA SER A 143 1.89 -16.79 -10.98
C SER A 143 3.17 -16.49 -11.77
N GLY A 144 3.46 -15.23 -12.03
CA GLY A 144 4.55 -14.77 -12.87
C GLY A 144 5.85 -14.45 -12.15
N SER A 145 6.81 -13.97 -12.92
CA SER A 145 8.09 -13.46 -12.40
C SER A 145 7.89 -12.15 -11.67
N GLN A 146 8.55 -11.99 -10.52
CA GLN A 146 8.60 -10.73 -9.77
C GLN A 146 9.46 -9.64 -10.45
N MET A 147 10.06 -9.95 -11.58
CA MET A 147 10.89 -9.02 -12.36
C MET A 147 10.37 -8.89 -13.78
N ILE A 148 10.13 -7.67 -14.20
CA ILE A 148 9.72 -7.32 -15.56
C ILE A 148 10.94 -6.74 -16.28
N PRO A 149 11.30 -7.26 -17.47
CA PRO A 149 12.42 -6.71 -18.23
C PRO A 149 12.22 -5.23 -18.53
N GLY A 150 13.24 -4.42 -18.37
CA GLY A 150 13.25 -3.00 -18.72
C GLY A 150 13.41 -2.75 -20.23
N SER A 151 12.89 -3.64 -21.07
CA SER A 151 12.85 -3.54 -22.54
C SER A 151 11.40 -3.57 -23.04
N GLY A 152 11.15 -3.10 -24.24
CA GLY A 152 9.82 -3.07 -24.81
C GLY A 152 8.83 -2.32 -23.93
N ARG A 153 7.72 -2.97 -23.55
CA ARG A 153 6.66 -2.36 -22.73
C ARG A 153 7.13 -2.00 -21.32
N GLY A 154 8.05 -2.76 -20.74
CA GLY A 154 8.65 -2.42 -19.45
C GLY A 154 9.43 -1.11 -19.50
N ALA A 155 10.19 -0.86 -20.59
CA ALA A 155 10.88 0.41 -20.81
C ALA A 155 9.88 1.58 -20.95
N MET A 156 8.78 1.39 -21.71
CA MET A 156 7.74 2.40 -21.84
C MET A 156 7.11 2.75 -20.47
N LEU A 157 6.87 1.75 -19.63
CA LEU A 157 6.33 1.98 -18.29
C LEU A 157 7.32 2.73 -17.40
N ILE A 158 8.61 2.41 -17.46
CA ILE A 158 9.66 3.15 -16.75
C ILE A 158 9.69 4.61 -17.21
N ASP A 159 9.73 4.86 -18.53
CA ASP A 159 9.75 6.22 -19.09
C ASP A 159 8.50 7.02 -18.69
N TYR A 160 7.34 6.38 -18.69
CA TYR A 160 6.10 6.99 -18.23
C TYR A 160 6.18 7.37 -16.74
N LEU A 161 6.58 6.45 -15.86
CA LEU A 161 6.68 6.72 -14.42
C LEU A 161 7.75 7.79 -14.10
N LEU A 162 8.85 7.83 -14.85
CA LEU A 162 9.83 8.92 -14.76
C LEU A 162 9.24 10.26 -15.20
N ALA A 163 8.41 10.27 -16.24
CA ALA A 163 7.72 11.49 -16.68
C ALA A 163 6.71 11.96 -15.62
N VAL A 164 5.97 11.04 -15.02
CA VAL A 164 5.05 11.33 -13.90
C VAL A 164 5.84 11.94 -12.74
N GLU A 165 6.93 11.31 -12.28
CA GLU A 165 7.76 11.79 -11.17
C GLU A 165 8.20 13.23 -11.34
N ARG A 166 8.66 13.58 -12.53
CA ARG A 166 9.11 14.94 -12.84
C ARG A 166 7.97 15.97 -12.81
N ARG A 167 6.75 15.57 -13.15
CA ARG A 167 5.60 16.47 -13.30
C ARG A 167 4.72 16.56 -12.06
N LEU A 168 4.72 15.54 -11.18
CA LEU A 168 3.90 15.51 -9.97
C LEU A 168 3.92 16.83 -9.16
N PRO A 169 5.09 17.47 -8.89
CA PRO A 169 5.11 18.69 -8.09
C PRO A 169 4.43 19.88 -8.77
N ALA A 170 4.29 19.87 -10.09
CA ALA A 170 3.69 20.96 -10.86
C ALA A 170 2.17 20.79 -11.08
N LEU A 171 1.61 19.62 -10.83
CA LEU A 171 0.19 19.33 -11.02
C LEU A 171 -0.70 20.08 -10.05
N THR A 172 -1.91 20.31 -10.47
CA THR A 172 -3.01 20.77 -9.62
C THR A 172 -3.77 19.58 -9.05
N ARG A 173 -4.46 19.77 -7.93
CA ARG A 173 -5.25 18.71 -7.28
C ARG A 173 -6.36 18.17 -8.19
N SER A 174 -6.91 18.99 -9.08
CA SER A 174 -7.95 18.62 -10.04
C SER A 174 -7.45 17.69 -11.16
N GLU A 175 -6.16 17.70 -11.47
CA GLU A 175 -5.56 16.85 -12.51
C GLU A 175 -5.23 15.44 -12.02
N VAL A 176 -5.13 15.27 -10.69
CA VAL A 176 -4.70 14.02 -10.06
C VAL A 176 -5.58 12.81 -10.41
N PRO A 177 -6.93 12.89 -10.38
CA PRO A 177 -7.77 11.74 -10.73
C PRO A 177 -7.56 11.24 -12.16
N GLN A 178 -7.36 12.16 -13.11
CA GLN A 178 -7.10 11.79 -14.51
C GLN A 178 -5.71 11.13 -14.66
N LEU A 179 -4.71 11.63 -13.93
CA LEU A 179 -3.39 11.01 -13.93
C LEU A 179 -3.43 9.60 -13.29
N ALA A 180 -4.22 9.39 -12.24
CA ALA A 180 -4.40 8.08 -11.62
C ALA A 180 -5.00 7.07 -12.61
N LEU A 181 -6.05 7.47 -13.34
CA LEU A 181 -6.68 6.64 -14.39
C LEU A 181 -5.69 6.33 -15.52
N ALA A 182 -4.94 7.32 -16.00
CA ALA A 182 -3.92 7.13 -17.03
C ALA A 182 -2.81 6.18 -16.56
N THR A 183 -2.38 6.30 -15.29
CA THR A 183 -1.38 5.41 -14.68
C THR A 183 -1.90 3.98 -14.60
N GLN A 184 -3.14 3.79 -14.17
CA GLN A 184 -3.79 2.46 -14.15
C GLN A 184 -3.86 1.84 -15.55
N ALA A 185 -4.29 2.60 -16.56
CA ALA A 185 -4.36 2.13 -17.95
C ALA A 185 -2.97 1.71 -18.48
N MET A 186 -1.95 2.51 -18.18
CA MET A 186 -0.57 2.24 -18.58
C MET A 186 -0.02 0.97 -17.90
N LEU A 187 -0.31 0.78 -16.60
CA LEU A 187 0.03 -0.43 -15.87
C LEU A 187 -0.63 -1.65 -16.51
N ASN A 188 -1.93 -1.61 -16.75
CA ASN A 188 -2.66 -2.71 -17.38
C ASN A 188 -2.08 -3.07 -18.76
N SER A 189 -1.81 -2.07 -19.60
CA SER A 189 -1.27 -2.29 -20.95
C SER A 189 0.14 -2.85 -20.95
N CYS A 190 0.99 -2.39 -20.03
CA CYS A 190 2.40 -2.79 -20.00
C CYS A 190 2.67 -4.10 -19.25
N LEU A 191 1.84 -4.43 -18.27
CA LEU A 191 2.01 -5.61 -17.43
C LEU A 191 1.28 -6.83 -17.95
N SER A 192 0.25 -6.68 -18.80
CA SER A 192 -0.45 -7.81 -19.42
C SER A 192 0.51 -8.68 -20.19
N ALA A 193 0.48 -10.01 -19.96
CA ALA A 193 1.22 -10.96 -20.75
C ALA A 193 0.76 -10.92 -22.21
N ASN A 194 1.71 -10.88 -23.14
CA ASN A 194 1.37 -10.82 -24.56
C ASN A 194 0.83 -12.12 -25.10
N GLY A 195 -0.28 -12.03 -25.81
CA GLY A 195 -0.54 -12.54 -27.16
C GLY A 195 -0.21 -13.99 -27.54
N GLU A 196 0.26 -14.80 -26.63
CA GLU A 196 0.13 -16.25 -26.80
C GLU A 196 -1.10 -16.68 -25.99
N PRO A 197 -2.03 -17.46 -26.64
CA PRO A 197 -3.11 -18.07 -25.89
C PRO A 197 -2.52 -19.08 -24.92
N ARG A 198 -2.13 -18.61 -23.73
CA ARG A 198 -1.94 -19.51 -22.60
C ARG A 198 -3.33 -19.98 -22.21
N ASP A 199 -3.49 -21.31 -22.23
CA ASP A 199 -4.68 -21.96 -21.69
C ASP A 199 -5.27 -21.18 -20.54
N GLU A 200 -6.52 -20.72 -20.68
CA GLU A 200 -7.29 -20.02 -19.65
C GLU A 200 -7.43 -20.84 -18.35
N ALA A 201 -6.88 -22.02 -18.31
CA ALA A 201 -7.00 -23.03 -17.25
C ALA A 201 -6.04 -22.86 -16.05
N ARG A 202 -5.15 -21.85 -15.98
CA ARG A 202 -4.14 -21.73 -14.91
C ARG A 202 -4.08 -20.42 -14.15
N VAL A 203 -5.17 -19.70 -14.04
CA VAL A 203 -5.31 -18.71 -12.96
C VAL A 203 -5.41 -19.48 -11.64
N PRO A 204 -4.54 -19.26 -10.64
CA PRO A 204 -4.73 -19.92 -9.35
C PRO A 204 -6.12 -19.59 -8.83
N LEU A 205 -6.98 -20.59 -8.76
CA LEU A 205 -8.37 -20.46 -8.31
C LEU A 205 -8.48 -19.75 -6.95
N SER A 206 -7.42 -19.83 -6.14
CA SER A 206 -7.30 -19.13 -4.86
C SER A 206 -7.21 -17.61 -4.98
N ALA A 207 -6.48 -17.06 -5.95
CA ALA A 207 -6.34 -15.60 -6.11
C ALA A 207 -7.67 -14.96 -6.58
N THR A 208 -8.35 -15.60 -7.55
CA THR A 208 -9.68 -15.18 -7.98
C THR A 208 -10.71 -15.28 -6.84
N LEU A 209 -10.62 -16.34 -6.01
CA LEU A 209 -11.52 -16.52 -4.88
C LEU A 209 -11.27 -15.49 -3.77
N PHE A 210 -10.01 -15.12 -3.52
CA PHE A 210 -9.71 -14.06 -2.56
C PHE A 210 -10.27 -12.71 -3.00
N GLU A 211 -10.10 -12.33 -4.28
CA GLU A 211 -10.66 -11.09 -4.81
C GLU A 211 -12.19 -11.06 -4.74
N ARG A 212 -12.85 -12.19 -5.07
CA ARG A 212 -14.30 -12.32 -4.91
C ARG A 212 -14.73 -12.17 -3.45
N ALA A 213 -13.98 -12.76 -2.54
CA ALA A 213 -14.26 -12.67 -1.10
C ALA A 213 -14.04 -11.24 -0.59
N ARG A 214 -12.98 -10.57 -1.03
CA ARG A 214 -12.66 -9.19 -0.69
C ARG A 214 -13.78 -8.25 -1.17
N LEU A 215 -14.17 -8.37 -2.43
CA LEU A 215 -15.27 -7.57 -2.99
C LEU A 215 -16.59 -7.83 -2.25
N ALA A 216 -16.88 -9.09 -1.92
CA ALA A 216 -18.06 -9.43 -1.14
C ALA A 216 -18.03 -8.80 0.27
N VAL A 217 -16.85 -8.73 0.91
CA VAL A 217 -16.68 -8.01 2.18
C VAL A 217 -16.99 -6.53 1.99
N GLN A 218 -16.38 -5.87 1.01
CA GLN A 218 -16.56 -4.43 0.78
C GLN A 218 -18.02 -4.06 0.49
N LEU A 219 -18.69 -4.81 -0.36
CA LEU A 219 -20.11 -4.57 -0.70
C LEU A 219 -21.07 -4.78 0.47
N ASN A 220 -20.66 -5.55 1.49
CA ASN A 220 -21.52 -5.92 2.61
C ASN A 220 -21.01 -5.42 3.97
N LEU A 221 -20.07 -4.48 4.03
CA LEU A 221 -19.47 -4.01 5.29
C LEU A 221 -20.49 -3.54 6.32
N ARG A 222 -21.58 -2.92 5.85
CA ARG A 222 -22.67 -2.40 6.69
C ARG A 222 -23.65 -3.49 7.16
N SER A 223 -23.58 -4.71 6.60
CA SER A 223 -24.46 -5.80 7.00
C SER A 223 -24.01 -6.36 8.36
N PRO A 224 -24.85 -6.33 9.41
CA PRO A 224 -24.53 -6.95 10.70
C PRO A 224 -24.32 -8.47 10.58
N ALA A 225 -24.97 -9.09 9.58
CA ALA A 225 -24.87 -10.52 9.30
C ALA A 225 -23.54 -10.91 8.64
N LEU A 226 -22.75 -9.94 8.15
CA LEU A 226 -21.50 -10.24 7.45
C LEU A 226 -20.51 -10.94 8.39
N GLY A 227 -20.28 -12.20 8.10
CA GLY A 227 -19.36 -13.08 8.82
C GLY A 227 -18.91 -14.23 7.92
N ALA A 228 -18.17 -15.18 8.50
CA ALA A 228 -17.60 -16.29 7.73
C ALA A 228 -18.67 -17.11 6.98
N THR A 229 -19.82 -17.34 7.58
CA THR A 229 -20.93 -18.13 6.98
C THR A 229 -21.51 -17.41 5.77
N GLU A 230 -21.82 -16.13 5.92
CA GLU A 230 -22.39 -15.34 4.83
C GLU A 230 -21.39 -15.13 3.70
N LEU A 231 -20.12 -14.90 4.04
CA LEU A 231 -19.06 -14.78 3.05
C LEU A 231 -18.85 -16.09 2.27
N CYS A 232 -18.94 -17.26 2.92
CA CYS A 232 -18.95 -18.55 2.24
C CYS A 232 -20.07 -18.66 1.22
N ARG A 233 -21.25 -18.19 1.55
CA ARG A 233 -22.42 -18.20 0.66
C ARG A 233 -22.23 -17.29 -0.53
N HIS A 234 -21.73 -16.05 -0.32
CA HIS A 234 -21.48 -15.08 -1.39
C HIS A 234 -20.39 -15.55 -2.37
N VAL A 235 -19.35 -16.18 -1.84
CA VAL A 235 -18.21 -16.62 -2.66
C VAL A 235 -18.39 -18.01 -3.25
N GLY A 236 -19.30 -18.82 -2.67
CA GLY A 236 -19.56 -20.21 -3.10
C GLY A 236 -18.44 -21.18 -2.70
N ILE A 237 -17.87 -21.04 -1.49
CA ILE A 237 -16.79 -21.88 -0.97
C ILE A 237 -17.08 -22.41 0.43
N SER A 238 -16.41 -23.51 0.79
CA SER A 238 -16.50 -24.09 2.14
C SER A 238 -15.80 -23.21 3.18
N ARG A 239 -16.19 -23.32 4.45
CA ARG A 239 -15.55 -22.63 5.58
C ARG A 239 -14.04 -22.89 5.64
N THR A 240 -13.64 -24.16 5.52
CA THR A 240 -12.21 -24.53 5.55
C THR A 240 -11.42 -23.81 4.47
N ARG A 241 -11.97 -23.70 3.26
CA ARG A 241 -11.34 -22.98 2.15
C ARG A 241 -11.31 -21.48 2.41
N LEU A 242 -12.36 -20.90 2.99
CA LEU A 242 -12.40 -19.49 3.37
C LEU A 242 -11.34 -19.17 4.42
N TYR A 243 -11.24 -19.95 5.49
CA TYR A 243 -10.25 -19.72 6.55
C TYR A 243 -8.81 -19.81 6.01
N ARG A 244 -8.53 -20.79 5.14
CA ARG A 244 -7.21 -20.91 4.47
C ARG A 244 -6.92 -19.69 3.58
N LEU A 245 -7.94 -19.17 2.89
CA LEU A 245 -7.84 -18.00 2.01
C LEU A 245 -7.42 -16.73 2.78
N PHE A 246 -7.93 -16.57 4.02
CA PHE A 246 -7.65 -15.43 4.88
C PHE A 246 -6.56 -15.67 5.93
N GLU A 247 -5.89 -16.82 5.90
CA GLU A 247 -4.87 -17.19 6.91
C GLU A 247 -3.73 -16.15 6.96
N HIS A 248 -3.23 -15.75 5.79
CA HIS A 248 -2.17 -14.74 5.68
C HIS A 248 -2.64 -13.32 6.03
N HIS A 249 -3.94 -13.09 6.09
CA HIS A 249 -4.56 -11.81 6.46
C HIS A 249 -4.97 -11.73 7.94
N GLY A 250 -4.55 -12.68 8.75
CA GLY A 250 -4.89 -12.75 10.17
C GLY A 250 -6.25 -13.37 10.47
N GLY A 251 -6.87 -14.02 9.48
CA GLY A 251 -8.17 -14.66 9.57
C GLY A 251 -9.34 -13.78 9.09
N VAL A 252 -10.39 -14.43 8.59
CA VAL A 252 -11.52 -13.76 7.93
C VAL A 252 -12.27 -12.77 8.84
N ILE A 253 -12.51 -13.14 10.10
CA ILE A 253 -13.26 -12.29 11.03
C ILE A 253 -12.46 -11.03 11.36
N ARG A 254 -11.17 -11.17 11.62
CA ARG A 254 -10.29 -10.02 11.88
C ARG A 254 -10.17 -9.12 10.65
N TYR A 255 -10.12 -9.69 9.45
CA TYR A 255 -10.12 -8.95 8.20
C TYR A 255 -11.38 -8.10 8.06
N ILE A 256 -12.58 -8.69 8.23
CA ILE A 256 -13.86 -7.96 8.18
C ILE A 256 -13.89 -6.85 9.23
N GLN A 257 -13.50 -7.13 10.48
CA GLN A 257 -13.50 -6.14 11.56
C GLN A 257 -12.59 -4.96 11.25
N ARG A 258 -11.41 -5.22 10.69
CA ARG A 258 -10.49 -4.15 10.28
C ARG A 258 -11.05 -3.31 9.15
N GLN A 259 -11.66 -3.92 8.13
CA GLN A 259 -12.31 -3.18 7.05
C GLN A 259 -13.41 -2.25 7.58
N ARG A 260 -14.21 -2.71 8.54
CA ARG A 260 -15.23 -1.90 9.22
C ARG A 260 -14.62 -0.73 9.99
N LEU A 261 -13.54 -0.96 10.73
CA LEU A 261 -12.84 0.10 11.48
C LEU A 261 -12.26 1.17 10.54
N HIS A 262 -11.69 0.77 9.40
CA HIS A 262 -11.20 1.72 8.41
C HIS A 262 -12.32 2.51 7.73
N ALA A 263 -13.44 1.89 7.42
CA ALA A 263 -14.62 2.60 6.92
C ALA A 263 -15.15 3.60 7.96
N ALA A 264 -15.21 3.20 9.24
CA ALA A 264 -15.59 4.08 10.33
C ALA A 264 -14.62 5.29 10.45
N HIS A 265 -13.32 5.02 10.35
CA HIS A 265 -12.32 6.10 10.39
C HIS A 265 -12.53 7.08 9.23
N ALA A 266 -12.74 6.60 8.01
CA ALA A 266 -13.01 7.46 6.86
C ALA A 266 -14.27 8.33 7.06
N GLU A 267 -15.36 7.75 7.57
CA GLU A 267 -16.61 8.47 7.86
C GLU A 267 -16.46 9.51 9.00
N LEU A 268 -15.68 9.17 10.03
CA LEU A 268 -15.41 10.09 11.14
C LEU A 268 -14.42 11.20 10.77
N SER A 269 -13.62 10.97 9.73
CA SER A 269 -12.66 11.93 9.18
C SER A 269 -13.30 12.92 8.20
N ASP A 270 -14.52 12.66 7.78
CA ASP A 270 -15.29 13.59 6.95
C ASP A 270 -15.91 14.69 7.84
N PRO A 271 -15.49 15.96 7.71
CA PRO A 271 -16.03 17.05 8.50
C PRO A 271 -17.52 17.31 8.24
N ASP A 272 -18.04 16.90 7.08
CA ASP A 272 -19.44 17.06 6.69
C ASP A 272 -20.34 15.94 7.24
N ASN A 273 -19.76 14.89 7.80
CA ASN A 273 -20.52 13.78 8.41
C ASN A 273 -21.00 14.14 9.83
N MET A 274 -22.29 14.37 9.95
CA MET A 274 -22.96 14.77 11.20
C MET A 274 -23.45 13.58 12.07
N GLN A 275 -23.28 12.33 11.64
CA GLN A 275 -23.68 11.17 12.44
C GLN A 275 -22.90 11.10 13.75
N SER A 276 -23.50 10.57 14.82
CA SER A 276 -22.75 10.33 16.06
C SER A 276 -21.68 9.25 15.88
N THR A 277 -20.68 9.21 16.75
CA THR A 277 -19.66 8.15 16.70
C THR A 277 -20.25 6.76 16.93
N GLY A 278 -21.32 6.68 17.74
CA GLY A 278 -22.07 5.45 17.97
C GLY A 278 -22.81 4.99 16.71
N ASP A 279 -23.51 5.92 16.05
CA ASP A 279 -24.28 5.63 14.83
C ASP A 279 -23.38 5.14 13.69
N VAL A 280 -22.20 5.73 13.54
CA VAL A 280 -21.19 5.26 12.58
C VAL A 280 -20.75 3.83 12.89
N GLY A 281 -20.48 3.53 14.17
CA GLY A 281 -20.13 2.16 14.60
C GLY A 281 -21.25 1.17 14.32
N GLU A 282 -22.48 1.50 14.68
CA GLU A 282 -23.68 0.66 14.45
C GLU A 282 -23.93 0.45 12.95
N ALA A 283 -23.89 1.52 12.14
CA ALA A 283 -24.05 1.44 10.70
C ALA A 283 -23.00 0.54 10.01
N LEU A 284 -21.84 0.36 10.63
CA LEU A 284 -20.79 -0.53 10.16
C LEU A 284 -20.81 -1.90 10.86
N GLY A 285 -21.92 -2.25 11.52
CA GLY A 285 -22.16 -3.58 12.05
C GLY A 285 -21.42 -3.90 13.35
N PHE A 286 -21.07 -2.89 14.15
CA PHE A 286 -20.65 -3.09 15.53
C PHE A 286 -21.89 -3.10 16.43
N SER A 287 -22.04 -4.18 17.20
CA SER A 287 -23.20 -4.36 18.09
C SER A 287 -23.12 -3.59 19.40
N ASP A 288 -21.95 -3.04 19.73
CA ASP A 288 -21.69 -2.36 21.01
C ASP A 288 -20.70 -1.22 20.82
N ALA A 289 -21.11 -0.02 21.21
CA ALA A 289 -20.31 1.20 21.10
C ALA A 289 -18.99 1.15 21.90
N SER A 290 -18.98 0.46 23.05
CA SER A 290 -17.78 0.31 23.87
C SER A 290 -16.76 -0.62 23.22
N SER A 291 -17.23 -1.70 22.61
CA SER A 291 -16.41 -2.64 21.83
C SER A 291 -15.85 -1.95 20.57
N PHE A 292 -16.68 -1.18 19.88
CA PHE A 292 -16.26 -0.35 18.76
C PHE A 292 -15.16 0.62 19.17
N ALA A 293 -15.38 1.43 20.21
CA ALA A 293 -14.43 2.44 20.66
C ALA A 293 -13.10 1.83 21.10
N ARG A 294 -13.13 0.66 21.78
CA ARG A 294 -11.94 -0.07 22.19
C ARG A 294 -11.17 -0.60 20.97
N SER A 295 -11.88 -1.24 20.04
CA SER A 295 -11.28 -1.78 18.82
C SER A 295 -10.70 -0.68 17.94
N PHE A 296 -11.41 0.44 17.84
CA PHE A 296 -10.96 1.63 17.11
C PHE A 296 -9.69 2.22 17.71
N ARG A 297 -9.64 2.35 19.06
CA ARG A 297 -8.44 2.85 19.76
C ARG A 297 -7.25 1.89 19.61
N VAL A 298 -7.48 0.58 19.62
CA VAL A 298 -6.43 -0.42 19.39
C VAL A 298 -5.88 -0.33 17.95
N GLU A 299 -6.76 -0.08 16.97
CA GLU A 299 -6.34 -0.01 15.56
C GLU A 299 -5.66 1.32 15.22
N PHE A 300 -6.21 2.45 15.71
CA PHE A 300 -5.77 3.80 15.31
C PHE A 300 -5.03 4.58 16.40
N GLY A 301 -5.00 4.10 17.64
CA GLY A 301 -4.34 4.76 18.77
C GLY A 301 -5.12 5.93 19.38
N LEU A 302 -6.26 6.29 18.80
CA LEU A 302 -7.16 7.36 19.26
C LEU A 302 -8.61 6.86 19.29
N SER A 303 -9.45 7.51 20.06
CA SER A 303 -10.88 7.18 20.12
C SER A 303 -11.62 7.72 18.89
N PRO A 304 -12.84 7.17 18.58
CA PRO A 304 -13.68 7.71 17.53
C PRO A 304 -14.00 9.21 17.68
N GLY A 305 -14.17 9.68 18.91
CA GLY A 305 -14.43 11.09 19.22
C GLY A 305 -13.22 11.99 18.96
N GLU A 306 -12.01 11.53 19.32
CA GLU A 306 -10.76 12.24 19.03
C GLU A 306 -10.50 12.31 17.51
N ALA A 307 -10.80 11.25 16.76
CA ALA A 307 -10.71 11.24 15.30
C ALA A 307 -11.59 12.33 14.68
N ARG A 308 -12.85 12.39 15.11
CA ARG A 308 -13.79 13.42 14.65
C ARG A 308 -13.36 14.84 15.02
N ALA A 309 -12.98 15.05 16.27
CA ALA A 309 -12.54 16.38 16.72
C ALA A 309 -11.33 16.88 15.91
N ALA A 310 -10.39 16.01 15.60
CA ALA A 310 -9.24 16.33 14.75
C ALA A 310 -9.67 16.72 13.33
N ALA A 311 -10.63 16.00 12.73
CA ALA A 311 -11.17 16.32 11.42
C ALA A 311 -11.87 17.69 11.39
N GLN A 312 -12.72 17.97 12.37
CA GLN A 312 -13.42 19.25 12.50
C GLN A 312 -12.48 20.43 12.74
N ALA A 313 -11.36 20.19 13.44
CA ALA A 313 -10.35 21.22 13.68
C ALA A 313 -9.46 21.50 12.44
N GLY A 314 -9.69 20.82 11.31
CA GLY A 314 -8.84 20.91 10.11
C GLY A 314 -7.40 20.45 10.36
N MET A 315 -7.16 19.74 11.47
CA MET A 315 -5.86 19.19 11.78
C MET A 315 -5.61 17.99 10.87
N PRO A 316 -4.40 17.84 10.28
CA PRO A 316 -4.06 16.62 9.61
C PRO A 316 -4.23 15.48 10.63
N GLN A 317 -5.08 14.51 10.29
CA GLN A 317 -5.39 13.43 11.22
C GLN A 317 -4.14 12.59 11.48
N ILE A 318 -3.58 12.79 12.66
CA ILE A 318 -2.48 11.95 13.16
C ILE A 318 -3.11 10.74 13.81
N VAL A 319 -3.32 9.69 13.05
CA VAL A 319 -3.74 8.40 13.59
C VAL A 319 -2.50 7.75 14.20
N SER A 320 -2.39 7.85 15.53
CA SER A 320 -1.34 7.14 16.26
C SER A 320 -1.92 5.88 16.88
N PRO A 321 -1.44 4.67 16.53
CA PRO A 321 -1.46 3.56 17.49
C PRO A 321 -0.66 3.99 18.72
N SER A 322 -0.98 3.47 19.89
CA SER A 322 -0.34 3.76 21.18
C SER A 322 1.18 3.44 21.19
N TRP A 323 1.95 4.24 20.51
CA TRP A 323 3.40 4.23 20.44
C TRP A 323 3.91 5.68 20.55
N PRO A 324 5.02 5.96 21.24
CA PRO A 324 5.47 7.33 21.47
C PRO A 324 5.69 8.04 20.13
N VAL A 325 5.00 9.17 20.02
CA VAL A 325 4.81 9.96 18.81
C VAL A 325 6.09 10.65 18.38
N ASN A 326 6.56 10.32 17.18
CA ASN A 326 7.12 11.32 16.28
C ASN A 326 6.39 11.18 14.93
N GLY A 327 5.49 12.09 14.68
CA GLY A 327 4.33 12.11 13.79
C GLY A 327 4.48 11.77 12.28
N LYS A 328 5.23 10.74 11.88
CA LYS A 328 5.49 10.48 10.45
C LYS A 328 5.30 9.03 9.99
N ALA A 329 5.32 8.05 10.88
CA ALA A 329 5.12 6.64 10.52
C ALA A 329 3.64 6.27 10.29
N THR A 330 2.73 7.06 10.82
CA THR A 330 1.28 6.85 10.75
C THR A 330 0.71 7.05 9.35
N GLY A 331 1.18 8.04 8.63
CA GLY A 331 0.64 8.39 7.31
C GLY A 331 0.79 7.27 6.26
N LEU A 332 1.90 6.51 6.26
CA LEU A 332 2.09 5.44 5.28
C LEU A 332 1.15 4.25 5.55
N ARG A 333 0.99 3.84 6.81
CA ARG A 333 0.05 2.77 7.17
C ARG A 333 -1.37 3.13 6.80
N GLU A 334 -1.80 4.32 7.16
CA GLU A 334 -3.13 4.84 6.85
C GLU A 334 -3.40 4.90 5.35
N LEU A 335 -2.45 5.42 4.57
CA LEU A 335 -2.53 5.45 3.12
C LEU A 335 -2.71 4.04 2.54
N LEU A 336 -1.90 3.07 2.95
CA LEU A 336 -2.01 1.69 2.49
C LEU A 336 -3.38 1.07 2.81
N TRP A 337 -3.90 1.34 4.01
CA TRP A 337 -5.22 0.85 4.40
C TRP A 337 -6.34 1.53 3.62
N ARG A 338 -6.29 2.83 3.43
CA ARG A 338 -7.27 3.55 2.62
C ARG A 338 -7.29 3.05 1.17
N LEU A 339 -6.15 2.74 0.61
CA LEU A 339 -6.07 2.12 -0.71
C LEU A 339 -6.67 0.70 -0.75
N SER A 340 -6.85 0.04 0.40
CA SER A 340 -7.49 -1.28 0.49
C SER A 340 -9.01 -1.22 0.48
N THR A 341 -9.61 -0.03 0.71
CA THR A 341 -11.05 0.24 0.71
C THR A 341 -11.53 0.69 -0.65
#